data_e45be359299b16875ce5c2b7af735385
#
_entry.id   e45be359299b16875ce5c2b7af735385
#
_cell.length_a   1.000
_cell.length_b   1.000
_cell.length_c   1.000
_cell.angle_alpha   90.00
_cell.angle_beta   90.00
_cell.angle_gamma   90.00
#
_symmetry.space_group_name_H-M   'P 1'
#
loop_
_entity.id
_entity.type
_entity.pdbx_description
1 polymer ?
#
loop_
_entity_poly.entity_id
_entity_poly.type
_entity_poly.pdbx_seq_one_letter_code
_entity_poly.pdbx_strand_id
1 'polypeptide(L)'
;MANQTPTHCALPMAETGTLHGAIRKAKAILALIRNDGADMDLEGFYTNENVIRTALSVIDDYLEQAEQSSTVDFYFTKGGDNETN
;
A
#
# COMPACT_ATOMS: atom_id res chain seq x y z
N MET A 1 21.40 11.08 -24.84
CA MET A 1 20.35 10.95 -25.00
C MET A 1 19.38 11.21 -24.01
N ALA A 2 19.02 12.29 -23.89
CA ALA A 2 18.15 12.68 -22.92
C ALA A 2 16.77 12.21 -23.12
N ASN A 3 16.49 11.69 -24.22
CA ASN A 3 15.14 11.32 -24.48
C ASN A 3 14.79 9.90 -24.25
N GLN A 4 15.66 9.18 -23.61
CA GLN A 4 15.34 7.81 -23.37
C GLN A 4 14.26 7.67 -22.37
N THR A 5 13.33 6.77 -22.60
CA THR A 5 12.24 6.48 -21.67
C THR A 5 12.65 5.32 -20.79
N PRO A 6 12.42 5.39 -19.51
CA PRO A 6 12.73 4.25 -18.64
C PRO A 6 11.95 3.02 -19.07
N THR A 7 12.58 1.88 -19.08
CA THR A 7 11.90 0.65 -19.46
C THR A 7 11.49 -0.16 -18.26
N HIS A 8 11.99 0.16 -17.10
CA HIS A 8 11.68 -0.61 -15.88
C HIS A 8 11.60 0.34 -14.71
N CYS A 9 10.88 -0.06 -13.70
CA CYS A 9 10.89 0.65 -12.44
C CYS A 9 10.97 -0.37 -11.32
N ALA A 10 11.54 0.02 -10.22
CA ALA A 10 11.74 -0.90 -9.11
C ALA A 10 11.67 -0.15 -7.79
N LEU A 11 11.32 -0.87 -6.74
CA LEU A 11 11.38 -0.33 -5.40
C LEU A 11 12.61 -0.87 -4.71
N PRO A 12 13.25 -0.09 -3.87
CA PRO A 12 14.30 -0.63 -3.01
C PRO A 12 13.74 -1.77 -2.17
N MET A 13 14.57 -2.74 -1.86
CA MET A 13 14.11 -3.91 -1.14
C MET A 13 13.44 -3.57 0.19
N ALA A 14 14.01 -2.64 0.93
CA ALA A 14 13.43 -2.25 2.21
C ALA A 14 12.06 -1.62 2.04
N GLU A 15 11.90 -0.81 1.00
CA GLU A 15 10.61 -0.17 0.75
C GLU A 15 9.56 -1.17 0.30
N THR A 16 9.98 -2.19 -0.43
CA THR A 16 9.05 -3.24 -0.84
C THR A 16 8.50 -3.97 0.38
N GLY A 17 9.35 -4.26 1.35
CA GLY A 17 8.92 -4.91 2.58
C GLY A 17 7.94 -4.05 3.35
N THR A 18 8.23 -2.75 3.46
CA THR A 18 7.36 -1.82 4.16
C THR A 18 6.01 -1.71 3.46
N LEU A 19 6.02 -1.62 2.14
CA LEU A 19 4.81 -1.51 1.36
C LEU A 19 3.92 -2.74 1.55
N HIS A 20 4.48 -3.93 1.38
CA HIS A 20 3.71 -5.15 1.53
C HIS A 20 3.19 -5.31 2.96
N GLY A 21 4.01 -4.96 3.95
CA GLY A 21 3.60 -5.07 5.35
C GLY A 21 2.45 -4.13 5.67
N ALA A 22 2.51 -2.90 5.17
CA ALA A 22 1.45 -1.93 5.41
C ALA A 22 0.13 -2.37 4.76
N ILE A 23 0.19 -2.87 3.53
CA ILE A 23 -1.01 -3.34 2.85
C ILE A 23 -1.60 -4.53 3.58
N ARG A 24 -0.77 -5.47 4.02
CA ARG A 24 -1.24 -6.66 4.72
C ARG A 24 -1.93 -6.30 6.02
N LYS A 25 -1.36 -5.34 6.76
CA LYS A 25 -1.95 -4.92 8.02
C LYS A 25 -3.28 -4.21 7.80
N ALA A 26 -3.35 -3.35 6.80
CA ALA A 26 -4.59 -2.66 6.48
C ALA A 26 -5.67 -3.66 6.08
N LYS A 27 -5.31 -4.67 5.29
CA LYS A 27 -6.27 -5.68 4.85
C LYS A 27 -6.77 -6.53 6.03
N ALA A 28 -5.90 -6.81 6.98
CA ALA A 28 -6.30 -7.61 8.14
C ALA A 28 -7.33 -6.86 8.98
N ILE A 29 -7.10 -5.56 9.22
CA ILE A 29 -8.03 -4.74 9.98
C ILE A 29 -9.35 -4.60 9.22
N LEU A 30 -9.28 -4.42 7.91
CA LEU A 30 -10.46 -4.31 7.10
C LEU A 30 -11.29 -5.59 7.15
N ALA A 31 -10.63 -6.74 7.16
CA ALA A 31 -11.32 -8.03 7.26
C ALA A 31 -12.05 -8.17 8.60
N LEU A 32 -11.44 -7.69 9.69
CA LEU A 32 -12.08 -7.72 10.99
C LEU A 32 -13.33 -6.86 10.99
N ILE A 33 -13.26 -5.68 10.39
CA ILE A 33 -14.40 -4.78 10.32
C ILE A 33 -15.51 -5.40 9.47
N ARG A 34 -15.16 -6.00 8.35
CA ARG A 34 -16.15 -6.64 7.49
C ARG A 34 -16.84 -7.79 8.18
N ASN A 35 -16.10 -8.58 8.94
CA ASN A 35 -16.69 -9.68 9.66
C ASN A 35 -17.65 -9.18 10.74
N ASP A 36 -17.30 -8.09 11.39
CA ASP A 36 -18.14 -7.53 12.44
C ASP A 36 -19.46 -7.01 11.86
N GLY A 37 -19.45 -6.48 10.66
CA GLY A 37 -20.66 -5.95 10.04
C GLY A 37 -21.34 -6.90 9.08
N ALA A 38 -21.00 -8.18 9.13
CA ALA A 38 -21.53 -9.14 8.15
C ALA A 38 -22.90 -9.72 8.51
N ASP A 39 -23.38 -9.51 9.73
CA ASP A 39 -24.67 -10.06 10.15
C ASP A 39 -25.77 -9.24 9.50
N MET A 40 -26.55 -9.87 8.65
CA MET A 40 -27.58 -9.15 7.90
C MET A 40 -28.76 -8.73 8.75
N ASP A 41 -28.88 -9.26 9.95
CA ASP A 41 -29.95 -8.86 10.83
C ASP A 41 -29.53 -7.70 11.72
N LEU A 42 -28.29 -7.23 11.59
CA LEU A 42 -27.79 -6.15 12.41
C LEU A 42 -27.66 -4.90 11.57
N GLU A 43 -28.15 -3.79 12.08
CA GLU A 43 -28.09 -2.55 11.33
C GLU A 43 -26.79 -1.80 11.57
N GLY A 44 -25.73 -2.42 11.88
CA GLY A 44 -24.44 -1.78 12.12
C GLY A 44 -23.43 -2.80 12.55
N PHE A 45 -22.52 -2.38 13.40
CA PHE A 45 -21.45 -3.25 13.86
C PHE A 45 -21.67 -3.62 15.31
N TYR A 46 -21.21 -4.82 15.69
CA TYR A 46 -21.25 -5.20 17.10
C TYR A 46 -20.23 -4.39 17.89
N THR A 47 -19.13 -4.01 17.26
CA THR A 47 -18.08 -3.25 17.89
C THR A 47 -18.49 -1.79 18.05
N ASN A 48 -18.07 -1.20 19.14
CA ASN A 48 -18.35 0.20 19.44
C ASN A 48 -17.92 1.12 18.29
N GLU A 49 -18.72 2.13 18.01
CA GLU A 49 -18.45 3.04 16.90
C GLU A 49 -17.08 3.71 17.03
N ASN A 50 -16.68 4.09 18.23
CA ASN A 50 -15.39 4.76 18.40
C ASN A 50 -14.24 3.82 18.06
N VAL A 51 -14.38 2.55 18.36
CA VAL A 51 -13.36 1.56 18.02
C VAL A 51 -13.30 1.38 16.51
N ILE A 52 -14.47 1.34 15.85
CA ILE A 52 -14.51 1.23 14.39
C ILE A 52 -13.85 2.45 13.76
N ARG A 53 -14.13 3.65 14.26
CA ARG A 53 -13.53 4.86 13.70
C ARG A 53 -12.03 4.87 13.89
N THR A 54 -11.56 4.42 15.04
CA THR A 54 -10.13 4.33 15.30
C THR A 54 -9.47 3.31 14.38
N ALA A 55 -10.13 2.16 14.18
CA ALA A 55 -9.60 1.14 13.30
C ALA A 55 -9.50 1.65 11.86
N LEU A 56 -10.51 2.41 11.41
CA LEU A 56 -10.46 3.00 10.07
C LEU A 56 -9.31 3.99 9.94
N SER A 57 -9.04 4.74 11.00
CA SER A 57 -7.91 5.66 11.03
C SER A 57 -6.59 4.92 10.92
N VAL A 58 -6.47 3.77 11.57
CA VAL A 58 -5.27 2.96 11.49
C VAL A 58 -5.09 2.41 10.06
N ILE A 59 -6.17 2.00 9.42
CA ILE A 59 -6.11 1.55 8.03
C ILE A 59 -5.58 2.69 7.16
N ASP A 60 -6.09 3.90 7.37
CA ASP A 60 -5.68 5.05 6.60
C ASP A 60 -4.19 5.34 6.79
N ASP A 61 -3.71 5.22 8.01
CA ASP A 61 -2.29 5.42 8.29
C ASP A 61 -1.43 4.38 7.57
N TYR A 62 -1.86 3.13 7.53
CA TYR A 62 -1.09 2.11 6.83
C TYR A 62 -1.14 2.33 5.32
N LEU A 63 -2.26 2.80 4.78
CA LEU A 63 -2.34 3.09 3.36
C LEU A 63 -1.45 4.26 3.00
N GLU A 64 -1.38 5.26 3.87
CA GLU A 64 -0.49 6.38 3.64
C GLU A 64 0.98 5.93 3.70
N GLN A 65 1.31 5.05 4.61
CA GLN A 65 2.63 4.48 4.70
C GLN A 65 2.96 3.71 3.42
N ALA A 66 1.98 2.95 2.91
CA ALA A 66 2.17 2.22 1.67
C ALA A 66 2.40 3.16 0.51
N GLU A 67 1.67 4.26 0.47
CA GLU A 67 1.82 5.24 -0.59
C GLU A 67 3.22 5.85 -0.56
N GLN A 68 3.70 6.20 0.61
CA GLN A 68 5.04 6.76 0.74
C GLN A 68 6.12 5.76 0.35
N SER A 69 5.90 4.49 0.62
CA SER A 69 6.87 3.46 0.30
C SER A 69 6.75 2.98 -1.13
N SER A 70 5.82 3.53 -1.89
CA SER A 70 5.63 3.11 -3.27
C SER A 70 6.42 3.92 -4.27
N THR A 71 7.30 4.79 -3.80
CA THR A 71 8.16 5.55 -4.69
C THR A 71 9.11 4.58 -5.37
N VAL A 72 9.10 4.58 -6.69
CA VAL A 72 9.89 3.63 -7.46
C VAL A 72 11.08 4.30 -8.08
N ASP A 73 12.12 3.52 -8.31
CA ASP A 73 13.27 4.00 -9.04
C ASP A 73 13.12 3.54 -10.47
N PHE A 74 13.47 4.40 -11.42
CA PHE A 74 13.38 4.08 -12.82
C PHE A 74 14.76 3.75 -13.37
N TYR A 75 14.82 2.77 -14.23
CA TYR A 75 16.08 2.47 -14.88
C TYR A 75 15.84 2.03 -16.33
N PHE A 76 16.90 2.04 -17.10
CA PHE A 76 16.82 1.72 -18.51
C PHE A 76 17.37 0.32 -18.74
N THR A 77 16.94 -0.30 -19.82
CA THR A 77 17.54 -1.60 -20.16
C THR A 77 18.97 -1.37 -20.49
N LYS A 78 19.78 -2.46 -20.44
CA LYS A 78 21.12 -2.35 -20.67
C LYS A 78 21.47 -1.70 -21.94
N GLY A 79 20.78 -1.97 -22.95
CA GLY A 79 21.07 -1.36 -24.18
C GLY A 79 20.90 0.11 -24.17
N GLY A 80 20.00 0.60 -23.38
CA GLY A 80 19.79 2.00 -23.34
C GLY A 80 20.75 2.72 -22.49
N ASP A 81 21.34 2.02 -21.56
CA ASP A 81 22.19 2.66 -20.71
C ASP A 81 23.37 3.15 -21.25
N ASN A 82 23.78 2.63 -22.29
CA ASN A 82 25.05 2.95 -22.73
C ASN A 82 25.30 4.28 -23.03
N GLU A 83 24.32 4.95 -23.22
CA GLU A 83 24.56 6.19 -23.66
C GLU A 83 24.87 7.07 -22.70
N THR A 84 24.82 6.69 -21.65
CA THR A 84 25.06 7.57 -20.75
C THR A 84 26.27 8.00 -20.64
N ASN A 85 26.91 7.77 -21.07
CA ASN A 85 28.03 8.16 -20.81
C ASN A 85 28.31 9.31 -20.79
#